data_5bb1a6059532a1f48ec4232498b17a18
#
_entry.id   5bb1a6059532a1f48ec4232498b17a18
#
_cell.length_a   1.000
_cell.length_b   1.000
_cell.length_c   1.000
_cell.angle_alpha   90.00
_cell.angle_beta   90.00
_cell.angle_gamma   90.00
#
_symmetry.space_group_name_H-M   'P 1'
#
loop_
_entity.id
_entity.type
_entity.pdbx_description
1 polymer ?
#
loop_
_entity_poly.entity_id
_entity_poly.type
_entity_poly.pdbx_seq_one_letter_code
_entity_poly.pdbx_strand_id
1 'polypeptide(L)'
;MTDLVCHTSPVESAIQILDCGKLLSPVKARNKTAAELIAEARNAANDPEDYFEYIMFAWGNCQAGDRLVMERKLGRFPDEKDLSERFTPGVRFFFKYNTLIHHPEAVEEGVLPLKVKNEVILEDWIHAIVIPEDYRNQTIGHIPDTLCRKVHYIINDTRNIWEWSEKVYEYVKYLSEY
;
A
#
# COMPACT_ATOMS: atom_id res chain seq x y z
N MET A 1 -16.34 0.21 -11.24
CA MET A 1 -15.89 -0.01 -9.86
C MET A 1 -14.88 -1.14 -9.91
N THR A 2 -13.69 -0.98 -9.36
CA THR A 2 -12.66 -2.03 -9.38
C THR A 2 -12.96 -3.04 -8.26
N ASP A 3 -12.68 -4.33 -8.52
CA ASP A 3 -12.84 -5.38 -7.51
C ASP A 3 -11.60 -5.51 -6.62
N LEU A 4 -10.60 -4.67 -6.84
CA LEU A 4 -9.33 -4.67 -6.13
C LEU A 4 -9.16 -3.40 -5.31
N VAL A 5 -8.64 -3.57 -4.11
CA VAL A 5 -8.11 -2.49 -3.26
C VAL A 5 -6.65 -2.71 -3.00
N CYS A 6 -5.91 -1.66 -2.70
CA CYS A 6 -4.49 -1.77 -2.42
C CYS A 6 -4.03 -0.87 -1.27
N HIS A 7 -2.99 -1.33 -0.59
CA HIS A 7 -2.14 -0.55 0.31
C HIS A 7 -0.77 -0.39 -0.33
N THR A 8 -0.24 0.83 -0.35
CA THR A 8 1.07 1.14 -0.96
C THR A 8 2.04 1.58 0.12
N SER A 9 3.24 1.02 0.09
CA SER A 9 4.30 1.33 1.06
C SER A 9 5.62 1.65 0.38
N PRO A 10 6.47 2.51 0.96
CA PRO A 10 7.87 2.60 0.57
C PRO A 10 8.56 1.24 0.70
N VAL A 11 9.62 1.00 -0.05
CA VAL A 11 10.32 -0.31 -0.06
C VAL A 11 10.82 -0.72 1.33
N GLU A 12 11.30 0.21 2.12
CA GLU A 12 11.79 -0.06 3.49
C GLU A 12 10.67 -0.55 4.41
N SER A 13 9.48 0.07 4.31
CA SER A 13 8.30 -0.39 5.05
C SER A 13 7.77 -1.72 4.51
N ALA A 14 7.83 -1.90 3.19
CA ALA A 14 7.41 -3.16 2.55
C ALA A 14 8.27 -4.34 3.00
N ILE A 15 9.58 -4.17 3.17
CA ILE A 15 10.47 -5.18 3.71
C ILE A 15 10.03 -5.60 5.11
N GLN A 16 9.73 -4.63 5.99
CA GLN A 16 9.23 -4.93 7.34
C GLN A 16 7.89 -5.67 7.32
N ILE A 17 7.00 -5.30 6.40
CA ILE A 17 5.71 -5.98 6.20
C ILE A 17 5.92 -7.43 5.74
N LEU A 18 6.83 -7.67 4.82
CA LEU A 18 7.16 -9.02 4.33
C LEU A 18 7.78 -9.87 5.43
N ASP A 19 8.73 -9.32 6.20
CA ASP A 19 9.39 -10.02 7.30
C ASP A 19 8.42 -10.44 8.41
N CYS A 20 7.45 -9.59 8.75
CA CYS A 20 6.46 -9.92 9.78
C CYS A 20 5.21 -10.63 9.21
N GLY A 21 5.02 -10.66 7.89
CA GLY A 21 3.87 -11.28 7.23
C GLY A 21 2.55 -10.54 7.44
N LYS A 22 2.58 -9.28 7.85
CA LYS A 22 1.39 -8.50 8.22
C LYS A 22 1.48 -7.05 7.75
N LEU A 23 0.34 -6.50 7.33
CA LEU A 23 0.13 -5.07 7.39
C LEU A 23 -0.27 -4.68 8.82
N LEU A 24 0.32 -3.64 9.35
CA LEU A 24 0.04 -3.10 10.67
C LEU A 24 -0.45 -1.66 10.57
N SER A 25 -1.42 -1.31 11.42
CA SER A 25 -1.78 0.10 11.60
C SER A 25 -0.58 0.91 12.13
N PRO A 26 -0.51 2.23 11.91
CA PRO A 26 0.59 3.05 12.40
C PRO A 26 0.86 2.91 13.90
N VAL A 27 -0.18 2.82 14.73
CA VAL A 27 -0.02 2.62 16.19
C VAL A 27 0.67 1.29 16.51
N LYS A 28 0.33 0.22 15.81
CA LYS A 28 0.99 -1.08 16.00
C LYS A 28 2.39 -1.12 15.40
N ALA A 29 2.56 -0.60 14.19
CA ALA A 29 3.85 -0.60 13.49
C ALA A 29 4.93 0.17 14.26
N ARG A 30 4.55 1.28 14.93
CA ARG A 30 5.47 2.16 15.65
C ARG A 30 5.49 1.94 17.15
N ASN A 31 4.60 1.08 17.67
CA ASN A 31 4.41 0.86 19.11
C ASN A 31 4.20 2.19 19.87
N LYS A 32 3.32 3.05 19.34
CA LYS A 32 2.96 4.36 19.89
C LYS A 32 1.45 4.49 19.99
N THR A 33 0.99 5.34 20.88
CA THR A 33 -0.43 5.71 20.94
C THR A 33 -0.83 6.60 19.77
N ALA A 34 -2.13 6.66 19.46
CA ALA A 34 -2.65 7.56 18.44
C ALA A 34 -2.32 9.04 18.78
N ALA A 35 -2.41 9.42 20.06
CA ALA A 35 -2.09 10.77 20.51
C ALA A 35 -0.61 11.15 20.25
N GLU A 36 0.33 10.23 20.49
CA GLU A 36 1.75 10.45 20.21
C GLU A 36 1.99 10.60 18.70
N LEU A 37 1.33 9.79 17.86
CA LEU A 37 1.46 9.89 16.40
C LEU A 37 0.83 11.17 15.85
N ILE A 38 -0.30 11.61 16.38
CA ILE A 38 -0.95 12.87 16.03
C ILE A 38 0.00 14.04 16.35
N ALA A 39 0.64 14.02 17.51
CA ALA A 39 1.59 15.07 17.91
C ALA A 39 2.83 15.15 17.00
N GLU A 40 3.24 14.03 16.40
CA GLU A 40 4.38 13.96 15.50
C GLU A 40 4.02 14.31 14.04
N ALA A 41 2.76 14.19 13.65
CA ALA A 41 2.30 14.40 12.29
C ALA A 41 2.23 15.89 11.94
N ARG A 42 2.84 16.28 10.82
CA ARG A 42 2.89 17.69 10.37
C ARG A 42 1.52 18.26 9.98
N ASN A 43 0.53 17.42 9.65
CA ASN A 43 -0.78 17.81 9.11
C ASN A 43 -1.96 17.08 9.79
N ALA A 44 -1.78 16.61 11.01
CA ALA A 44 -2.78 15.80 11.73
C ALA A 44 -4.10 16.54 12.04
N ALA A 45 -4.14 17.86 11.91
CA ALA A 45 -5.32 18.66 12.24
C ALA A 45 -6.58 18.33 11.39
N ASN A 46 -6.41 17.68 10.24
CA ASN A 46 -7.48 17.33 9.32
C ASN A 46 -7.74 15.81 9.22
N ASP A 47 -6.94 14.99 9.91
CA ASP A 47 -7.13 13.54 9.90
C ASP A 47 -8.14 13.16 11.01
N PRO A 48 -9.00 12.13 10.76
CA PRO A 48 -9.85 11.58 11.82
C PRO A 48 -9.02 11.13 13.02
N GLU A 49 -9.55 11.30 14.25
CA GLU A 49 -8.84 10.93 15.48
C GLU A 49 -8.37 9.47 15.51
N ASP A 50 -9.09 8.59 14.83
CA ASP A 50 -8.80 7.16 14.77
C ASP A 50 -7.91 6.75 13.57
N TYR A 51 -7.48 7.70 12.73
CA TYR A 51 -6.73 7.44 11.50
C TYR A 51 -5.53 6.50 11.72
N PHE A 52 -4.76 6.72 12.78
CA PHE A 52 -3.56 5.94 13.07
C PHE A 52 -3.82 4.53 13.63
N GLU A 53 -5.06 4.22 13.98
CA GLU A 53 -5.47 2.88 14.42
C GLU A 53 -5.82 1.95 13.26
N TYR A 54 -5.93 2.49 12.03
CA TYR A 54 -6.37 1.77 10.84
C TYR A 54 -5.30 1.69 9.76
N ILE A 55 -5.38 0.62 8.98
CA ILE A 55 -4.70 0.46 7.70
C ILE A 55 -5.68 0.97 6.64
N MET A 56 -5.26 1.95 5.86
CA MET A 56 -6.08 2.54 4.81
C MET A 56 -5.85 1.84 3.48
N PHE A 57 -6.94 1.60 2.75
CA PHE A 57 -6.90 1.00 1.43
C PHE A 57 -7.50 1.96 0.41
N ALA A 58 -6.83 2.10 -0.72
CA ALA A 58 -7.34 2.82 -1.89
C ALA A 58 -7.85 1.83 -2.94
N TRP A 59 -8.63 2.32 -3.91
CA TRP A 59 -8.96 1.51 -5.09
C TRP A 59 -7.68 1.11 -5.85
N GLY A 60 -7.67 -0.08 -6.43
CA GLY A 60 -6.49 -0.71 -7.00
C GLY A 60 -5.79 0.10 -8.11
N ASN A 61 -6.51 0.94 -8.84
CA ASN A 61 -5.99 1.85 -9.87
C ASN A 61 -5.70 3.26 -9.35
N CYS A 62 -5.82 3.52 -8.05
CA CYS A 62 -5.58 4.84 -7.47
C CYS A 62 -4.08 5.07 -7.24
N GLN A 63 -3.60 6.25 -7.61
CA GLN A 63 -2.19 6.66 -7.44
C GLN A 63 -1.89 7.30 -6.07
N ALA A 64 -2.89 7.45 -5.20
CA ALA A 64 -2.74 8.18 -3.93
C ALA A 64 -1.63 7.59 -3.05
N GLY A 65 -1.49 6.26 -3.00
CA GLY A 65 -0.45 5.60 -2.23
C GLY A 65 0.96 5.90 -2.73
N ASP A 66 1.19 5.88 -4.05
CA ASP A 66 2.50 6.24 -4.61
C ASP A 66 2.81 7.73 -4.44
N ARG A 67 1.78 8.59 -4.46
CA ARG A 67 1.95 10.00 -4.13
C ARG A 67 2.44 10.20 -2.70
N LEU A 68 1.92 9.46 -1.73
CA LEU A 68 2.39 9.47 -0.34
C LEU A 68 3.81 8.93 -0.20
N VAL A 69 4.19 7.91 -0.97
CA VAL A 69 5.57 7.41 -1.04
C VAL A 69 6.51 8.52 -1.51
N MET A 70 6.14 9.25 -2.56
CA MET A 70 6.90 10.38 -3.06
C MET A 70 7.01 11.53 -2.04
N GLU A 71 5.92 11.85 -1.36
CA GLU A 71 5.90 12.88 -0.30
C GLU A 71 6.89 12.54 0.82
N ARG A 72 6.91 11.29 1.28
CA ARG A 72 7.88 10.84 2.31
C ARG A 72 9.31 10.94 1.82
N LYS A 73 9.58 10.53 0.58
CA LYS A 73 10.91 10.59 -0.02
C LYS A 73 11.42 12.02 -0.16
N LEU A 74 10.56 12.95 -0.58
CA LEU A 74 10.92 14.34 -0.84
C LEU A 74 10.88 15.21 0.42
N GLY A 75 10.17 14.79 1.47
CA GLY A 75 9.92 15.62 2.66
C GLY A 75 9.01 16.84 2.39
N ARG A 76 8.30 16.85 1.25
CA ARG A 76 7.35 17.86 0.81
C ARG A 76 6.30 17.25 -0.11
N PHE A 77 5.20 17.95 -0.37
CA PHE A 77 4.25 17.53 -1.40
C PHE A 77 4.93 17.46 -2.77
N PRO A 78 4.75 16.37 -3.53
CA PRO A 78 5.27 16.25 -4.88
C PRO A 78 4.54 17.19 -5.83
N ASP A 79 5.28 17.83 -6.74
CA ASP A 79 4.74 18.60 -7.85
C ASP A 79 4.50 17.70 -9.09
N GLU A 80 3.93 18.26 -10.17
CA GLU A 80 3.66 17.50 -11.40
C GLU A 80 4.94 16.91 -12.01
N LYS A 81 6.06 17.60 -11.90
CA LYS A 81 7.34 17.13 -12.42
C LYS A 81 7.89 15.96 -11.62
N ASP A 82 7.72 15.97 -10.30
CA ASP A 82 8.06 14.85 -9.44
C ASP A 82 7.22 13.61 -9.79
N LEU A 83 5.94 13.80 -10.09
CA LEU A 83 5.00 12.72 -10.41
C LEU A 83 5.13 12.18 -11.84
N SER A 84 5.78 12.91 -12.75
CA SER A 84 5.95 12.51 -14.15
C SER A 84 7.39 12.13 -14.49
N GLU A 85 8.38 12.94 -14.12
CA GLU A 85 9.76 12.72 -14.57
C GLU A 85 10.63 11.98 -13.56
N ARG A 86 10.28 12.09 -12.27
CA ARG A 86 11.14 11.66 -11.16
C ARG A 86 10.41 10.80 -10.13
N PHE A 87 9.25 10.26 -10.50
CA PHE A 87 8.50 9.48 -9.54
C PHE A 87 9.20 8.15 -9.20
N THR A 88 9.00 7.72 -7.97
CA THR A 88 9.47 6.43 -7.47
C THR A 88 8.24 5.68 -6.95
N PRO A 89 7.83 4.57 -7.60
CA PRO A 89 6.69 3.81 -7.13
C PRO A 89 6.99 3.11 -5.82
N GLY A 90 5.93 2.91 -5.04
CA GLY A 90 5.97 2.05 -3.86
C GLY A 90 5.71 0.58 -4.18
N VAL A 91 5.79 -0.25 -3.16
CA VAL A 91 5.33 -1.65 -3.21
C VAL A 91 3.83 -1.66 -2.94
N ARG A 92 3.06 -2.32 -3.79
CA ARG A 92 1.61 -2.40 -3.68
C ARG A 92 1.15 -3.78 -3.23
N PHE A 93 0.38 -3.80 -2.17
CA PHE A 93 -0.29 -4.97 -1.62
C PHE A 93 -1.74 -4.93 -2.06
N PHE A 94 -2.14 -5.84 -2.97
CA PHE A 94 -3.48 -5.91 -3.54
C PHE A 94 -4.33 -6.95 -2.84
N PHE A 95 -5.59 -6.59 -2.61
CA PHE A 95 -6.61 -7.45 -1.99
C PHE A 95 -7.87 -7.41 -2.84
N LYS A 96 -8.64 -8.52 -2.83
CA LYS A 96 -9.99 -8.50 -3.40
C LYS A 96 -10.93 -7.78 -2.44
N TYR A 97 -11.60 -6.73 -2.91
CA TYR A 97 -12.52 -5.95 -2.10
C TYR A 97 -13.58 -6.84 -1.45
N ASN A 98 -14.25 -7.68 -2.27
CA ASN A 98 -15.32 -8.57 -1.81
C ASN A 98 -14.85 -9.62 -0.78
N THR A 99 -13.56 -9.85 -0.65
CA THR A 99 -12.98 -10.74 0.36
C THR A 99 -12.61 -9.94 1.61
N LEU A 100 -11.83 -8.86 1.43
CA LEU A 100 -11.29 -8.09 2.56
C LEU A 100 -12.38 -7.36 3.36
N ILE A 101 -13.51 -6.99 2.74
CA ILE A 101 -14.65 -6.37 3.44
C ILE A 101 -15.25 -7.28 4.52
N HIS A 102 -15.02 -8.59 4.44
CA HIS A 102 -15.44 -9.56 5.46
C HIS A 102 -14.40 -9.77 6.58
N HIS A 103 -13.27 -9.05 6.55
CA HIS A 103 -12.34 -9.06 7.67
C HIS A 103 -13.05 -8.56 8.94
N PRO A 104 -12.87 -9.19 10.11
CA PRO A 104 -13.62 -8.85 11.33
C PRO A 104 -13.51 -7.38 11.77
N GLU A 105 -12.40 -6.74 11.42
CA GLU A 105 -12.12 -5.34 11.77
C GLU A 105 -12.19 -4.39 10.55
N ALA A 106 -12.79 -4.83 9.43
CA ALA A 106 -13.00 -3.99 8.26
C ALA A 106 -14.16 -3.01 8.47
N VAL A 107 -13.97 -1.79 8.03
CA VAL A 107 -14.98 -0.73 8.06
C VAL A 107 -15.01 -0.07 6.68
N GLU A 108 -16.20 0.03 6.10
CA GLU A 108 -16.44 0.85 4.90
C GLU A 108 -16.32 2.32 5.27
N GLU A 109 -15.67 3.08 4.41
CA GLU A 109 -15.52 4.51 4.61
C GLU A 109 -15.98 5.28 3.36
N GLY A 110 -16.54 6.50 3.56
CA GLY A 110 -17.16 7.25 2.47
C GLY A 110 -16.19 7.77 1.41
N VAL A 111 -14.92 7.99 1.77
CA VAL A 111 -13.87 8.52 0.87
C VAL A 111 -12.99 7.39 0.34
N LEU A 112 -12.58 6.49 1.22
CA LEU A 112 -11.82 5.29 0.87
C LEU A 112 -12.76 4.09 0.74
N PRO A 113 -12.41 3.08 -0.08
CA PRO A 113 -13.24 1.88 -0.22
C PRO A 113 -13.42 1.14 1.11
N LEU A 114 -12.36 1.02 1.90
CA LEU A 114 -12.40 0.44 3.24
C LEU A 114 -11.12 0.76 4.02
N LYS A 115 -11.21 0.59 5.33
CA LYS A 115 -10.08 0.56 6.27
C LYS A 115 -10.18 -0.65 7.19
N VAL A 116 -9.07 -1.15 7.68
CA VAL A 116 -9.02 -2.30 8.62
C VAL A 116 -8.26 -1.90 9.86
N LYS A 117 -8.86 -2.14 11.03
CA LYS A 117 -8.23 -1.80 12.31
C LYS A 117 -7.11 -2.80 12.65
N ASN A 118 -6.09 -2.30 13.31
CA ASN A 118 -4.99 -3.06 13.87
C ASN A 118 -4.07 -3.76 12.85
N GLU A 119 -4.48 -4.88 12.27
CA GLU A 119 -3.60 -5.69 11.42
C GLU A 119 -4.35 -6.47 10.33
N VAL A 120 -3.64 -6.79 9.26
CA VAL A 120 -4.08 -7.72 8.20
C VAL A 120 -2.98 -8.73 7.96
N ILE A 121 -3.25 -10.01 8.21
CA ILE A 121 -2.32 -11.11 7.96
C ILE A 121 -2.27 -11.37 6.46
N LEU A 122 -1.08 -11.25 5.85
CA LEU A 122 -0.95 -11.36 4.39
C LEU A 122 -1.33 -12.75 3.88
N GLU A 123 -0.90 -13.80 4.55
CA GLU A 123 -1.16 -15.19 4.13
C GLU A 123 -2.66 -15.47 3.96
N ASP A 124 -3.50 -14.88 4.82
CA ASP A 124 -4.94 -15.12 4.82
C ASP A 124 -5.69 -14.27 3.78
N TRP A 125 -5.21 -13.07 3.48
CA TRP A 125 -6.01 -12.07 2.77
C TRP A 125 -5.40 -11.55 1.46
N ILE A 126 -4.08 -11.67 1.28
CA ILE A 126 -3.40 -11.08 0.12
C ILE A 126 -3.82 -11.74 -1.21
N HIS A 127 -4.09 -10.93 -2.20
CA HIS A 127 -4.31 -11.40 -3.56
C HIS A 127 -3.01 -11.39 -4.38
N ALA A 128 -2.32 -10.25 -4.41
CA ALA A 128 -1.04 -10.09 -5.09
C ALA A 128 -0.18 -9.00 -4.43
N ILE A 129 1.13 -9.12 -4.54
CA ILE A 129 2.10 -8.12 -4.11
C ILE A 129 2.89 -7.70 -5.35
N VAL A 130 2.79 -6.43 -5.73
CA VAL A 130 3.54 -5.88 -6.85
C VAL A 130 4.73 -5.09 -6.32
N ILE A 131 5.91 -5.52 -6.71
CA ILE A 131 7.19 -4.89 -6.36
C ILE A 131 7.81 -4.34 -7.65
N PRO A 132 8.16 -3.05 -7.72
CA PRO A 132 8.96 -2.55 -8.83
C PRO A 132 10.24 -3.35 -9.00
N GLU A 133 10.58 -3.70 -10.24
CA GLU A 133 11.75 -4.56 -10.54
C GLU A 133 13.06 -4.02 -9.94
N ASP A 134 13.20 -2.70 -9.86
CA ASP A 134 14.37 -2.03 -9.27
C ASP A 134 14.61 -2.41 -7.79
N TYR A 135 13.58 -2.89 -7.09
CA TYR A 135 13.67 -3.32 -5.70
C TYR A 135 13.87 -4.83 -5.52
N ARG A 136 14.00 -5.60 -6.60
CA ARG A 136 14.15 -7.06 -6.52
C ARG A 136 15.26 -7.49 -5.57
N ASN A 137 16.45 -6.94 -5.74
CA ASN A 137 17.61 -7.33 -4.95
C ASN A 137 17.46 -6.99 -3.45
N GLN A 138 16.68 -5.95 -3.14
CA GLN A 138 16.43 -5.53 -1.75
C GLN A 138 15.37 -6.39 -1.06
N THR A 139 14.44 -6.94 -1.83
CA THR A 139 13.22 -7.57 -1.28
C THR A 139 13.20 -9.09 -1.36
N ILE A 140 13.93 -9.68 -2.31
CA ILE A 140 13.85 -11.12 -2.59
C ILE A 140 14.18 -12.00 -1.38
N GLY A 141 15.11 -11.59 -0.53
CA GLY A 141 15.48 -12.32 0.70
C GLY A 141 14.49 -12.18 1.85
N HIS A 142 13.48 -11.33 1.70
CA HIS A 142 12.47 -11.02 2.72
C HIS A 142 11.09 -11.60 2.41
N ILE A 143 10.94 -12.31 1.28
CA ILE A 143 9.66 -12.88 0.88
C ILE A 143 9.48 -14.23 1.59
N PRO A 144 8.44 -14.38 2.44
CA PRO A 144 8.11 -15.67 3.02
C PRO A 144 7.76 -16.70 1.94
N ASP A 145 8.12 -17.95 2.13
CA ASP A 145 7.83 -19.04 1.18
C ASP A 145 6.33 -19.14 0.84
N THR A 146 5.47 -18.90 1.83
CA THR A 146 4.01 -18.91 1.66
C THR A 146 3.50 -17.80 0.73
N LEU A 147 4.26 -16.73 0.56
CA LEU A 147 3.90 -15.59 -0.29
C LEU A 147 4.61 -15.57 -1.65
N CYS A 148 5.56 -16.46 -1.92
CA CYS A 148 6.36 -16.44 -3.15
C CYS A 148 5.51 -16.42 -4.43
N ARG A 149 4.37 -17.13 -4.45
CA ARG A 149 3.47 -17.19 -5.62
C ARG A 149 2.60 -15.94 -5.76
N LYS A 150 2.55 -15.09 -4.75
CA LYS A 150 1.77 -13.85 -4.73
C LYS A 150 2.61 -12.63 -5.11
N VAL A 151 3.93 -12.77 -5.15
CA VAL A 151 4.86 -11.68 -5.45
C VAL A 151 5.14 -11.60 -6.94
N HIS A 152 4.99 -10.41 -7.50
CA HIS A 152 5.20 -10.09 -8.91
C HIS A 152 6.12 -8.89 -9.04
N TYR A 153 7.25 -9.07 -9.72
CA TYR A 153 8.18 -7.99 -10.03
C TYR A 153 7.82 -7.39 -11.39
N ILE A 154 7.58 -6.08 -11.41
CA ILE A 154 7.15 -5.36 -12.62
C ILE A 154 8.14 -4.24 -12.94
N ILE A 155 8.61 -4.19 -14.18
CA ILE A 155 9.47 -3.13 -14.69
C ILE A 155 8.67 -1.83 -14.77
N ASN A 156 9.20 -0.76 -14.16
CA ASN A 156 8.65 0.59 -14.34
C ASN A 156 9.23 1.23 -15.60
N ASP A 157 8.53 1.04 -16.71
CA ASP A 157 8.77 1.68 -18.01
C ASP A 157 7.76 2.78 -18.32
N THR A 158 7.02 3.23 -17.32
CA THR A 158 5.98 4.24 -17.44
C THR A 158 6.54 5.66 -17.28
N ARG A 159 5.83 6.65 -17.85
CA ARG A 159 6.26 8.04 -17.86
C ARG A 159 5.83 8.82 -16.63
N ASN A 160 4.83 8.32 -15.91
CA ASN A 160 4.23 9.02 -14.78
C ASN A 160 3.51 8.05 -13.82
N ILE A 161 3.15 8.57 -12.67
CA ILE A 161 2.50 7.83 -11.60
C ILE A 161 1.12 7.25 -11.99
N TRP A 162 0.38 7.91 -12.89
CA TRP A 162 -0.93 7.44 -13.34
C TRP A 162 -0.81 6.23 -14.25
N GLU A 163 0.11 6.30 -15.23
CA GLU A 163 0.40 5.16 -16.11
C GLU A 163 0.91 3.95 -15.31
N TRP A 164 1.74 4.18 -14.30
CA TRP A 164 2.17 3.12 -13.39
C TRP A 164 1.00 2.48 -12.66
N SER A 165 0.12 3.30 -12.08
CA SER A 165 -1.04 2.81 -11.35
C SER A 165 -1.96 1.97 -12.22
N GLU A 166 -2.22 2.39 -13.44
CA GLU A 166 -3.03 1.65 -14.40
C GLU A 166 -2.34 0.34 -14.83
N LYS A 167 -1.06 0.41 -15.17
CA LYS A 167 -0.27 -0.76 -15.57
C LYS A 167 -0.30 -1.88 -14.53
N VAL A 168 -0.03 -1.55 -13.27
CA VAL A 168 0.00 -2.57 -12.21
C VAL A 168 -1.39 -3.07 -11.87
N TYR A 169 -2.40 -2.21 -11.93
CA TYR A 169 -3.80 -2.61 -11.72
C TYR A 169 -4.26 -3.60 -12.79
N GLU A 170 -4.08 -3.29 -14.08
CA GLU A 170 -4.46 -4.17 -15.18
C GLU A 170 -3.72 -5.51 -15.14
N TYR A 171 -2.44 -5.49 -14.76
CA TYR A 171 -1.67 -6.71 -14.54
C TYR A 171 -2.30 -7.61 -13.47
N VAL A 172 -2.62 -7.06 -12.30
CA VAL A 172 -3.20 -7.84 -11.18
C VAL A 172 -4.63 -8.29 -11.48
N LYS A 173 -5.41 -7.46 -12.18
CA LYS A 173 -6.75 -7.82 -12.64
C LYS A 173 -6.70 -9.04 -13.57
N TYR A 174 -5.75 -9.07 -14.51
CA TYR A 174 -5.55 -10.21 -15.39
C TYR A 174 -5.24 -11.50 -14.63
N LEU A 175 -4.45 -11.44 -13.54
CA LEU A 175 -4.18 -12.59 -12.69
C LEU A 175 -5.46 -13.15 -12.00
N SER A 176 -6.48 -12.33 -11.85
CA SER A 176 -7.74 -12.72 -11.20
C SER A 176 -8.70 -13.45 -12.14
N GLU A 177 -8.45 -13.39 -13.45
CA GLU A 177 -9.32 -13.98 -14.47
C GLU A 177 -8.91 -15.44 -14.84
N TYR A 178 -7.76 -15.88 -14.32
CA TYR A 178 -7.22 -17.25 -14.51
C TYR A 178 -6.92 -17.92 -13.16
#